data_ca24547c0427500baea02f9b2cc5a7e1
#
_entry.id   ca24547c0427500baea02f9b2cc5a7e1
#
_cell.length_a   1.000
_cell.length_b   1.000
_cell.length_c   1.000
_cell.angle_alpha   90.00
_cell.angle_beta   90.00
_cell.angle_gamma   90.00
#
_symmetry.space_group_name_H-M   'P 1'
#
loop_
_entity.id
_entity.type
_entity.pdbx_description
1 polymer ?
#
loop_
_entity_poly.entity_id
_entity_poly.type
_entity_poly.pdbx_seq_one_letter_code
_entity_poly.pdbx_strand_id
1 'polypeptide(L)'
;GETKPSRGPGRREIGHGALAERALLPVLPSEAEFPYAIRTVSETFESNGSTSQASICASTMSLMAAGVPIKKPVAGISCGLVTGETDDDYLVLTDIQGLEDFFGDMDFKVAGTHDGITAIQMDIKIHGLTRPIVEEAIRRTKEAREYILTEVMEKCIAAPRTAVGEYAPKIIQIQIDPQKIGDVVGQRGKTINTIIERTGVKIDITDDGAVSVCGTDAEMMNKAIEMIKIITTDFAEGQIFTCLLYTSD
;
A
#
# COMPACT_ATOMS: atom_id res chain seq x y z
N GLY A 1 -32.12 5.26 -4.79
CA GLY A 1 -31.42 4.68 -5.58
C GLY A 1 -31.79 3.65 -6.62
N GLU A 2 -31.82 4.05 -7.88
CA GLU A 2 -31.90 3.08 -8.96
C GLU A 2 -30.53 2.44 -9.18
N THR A 3 -30.48 1.11 -9.17
CA THR A 3 -29.28 0.36 -9.48
C THR A 3 -29.36 -0.19 -10.90
N LYS A 4 -28.26 -0.12 -11.64
CA LYS A 4 -28.10 -0.75 -12.95
C LYS A 4 -27.30 -2.05 -12.80
N PRO A 5 -27.50 -3.05 -13.69
CA PRO A 5 -26.65 -4.22 -13.72
C PRO A 5 -25.18 -3.80 -13.85
N SER A 6 -24.32 -4.27 -12.91
CA SER A 6 -22.89 -3.99 -12.97
C SER A 6 -22.23 -4.73 -14.14
N ARG A 7 -21.55 -3.98 -15.00
CA ARG A 7 -20.75 -4.51 -16.12
C ARG A 7 -19.24 -4.39 -15.87
N GLY A 8 -18.84 -4.32 -14.59
CA GLY A 8 -17.48 -3.99 -14.18
C GLY A 8 -17.28 -2.49 -13.97
N PRO A 9 -16.05 -2.07 -13.57
CA PRO A 9 -15.74 -0.67 -13.32
C PRO A 9 -15.81 0.17 -14.59
N GLY A 10 -16.42 1.34 -14.51
CA GLY A 10 -16.42 2.34 -15.59
C GLY A 10 -15.08 3.08 -15.67
N ARG A 11 -14.95 3.96 -16.67
CA ARG A 11 -13.72 4.75 -16.87
C ARG A 11 -13.40 5.65 -15.68
N ARG A 12 -14.43 6.18 -15.00
CA ARG A 12 -14.30 7.05 -13.84
C ARG A 12 -13.67 6.28 -12.66
N GLU A 13 -14.19 5.10 -12.36
CA GLU A 13 -13.68 4.25 -11.29
C GLU A 13 -12.23 3.80 -11.56
N ILE A 14 -11.91 3.45 -12.80
CA ILE A 14 -10.54 3.12 -13.22
C ILE A 14 -9.61 4.32 -13.02
N GLY A 15 -10.03 5.52 -13.44
CA GLY A 15 -9.27 6.76 -13.26
C GLY A 15 -9.04 7.10 -11.78
N HIS A 16 -10.04 6.91 -10.93
CA HIS A 16 -9.92 7.12 -9.48
C HIS A 16 -8.90 6.14 -8.85
N GLY A 17 -8.96 4.85 -9.22
CA GLY A 17 -8.01 3.85 -8.77
C GLY A 17 -6.57 4.16 -9.20
N ALA A 18 -6.37 4.53 -10.47
CA ALA A 18 -5.05 4.89 -10.99
C ALA A 18 -4.47 6.16 -10.35
N LEU A 19 -5.32 7.12 -9.96
CA LEU A 19 -4.87 8.30 -9.22
C LEU A 19 -4.44 7.92 -7.80
N ALA A 20 -5.22 7.10 -7.12
CA ALA A 20 -4.89 6.63 -5.77
C ALA A 20 -3.59 5.80 -5.75
N GLU A 21 -3.42 4.90 -6.71
CA GLU A 21 -2.19 4.12 -6.86
C GLU A 21 -0.97 5.04 -7.03
N ARG A 22 -1.02 5.98 -7.97
CA ARG A 22 0.06 6.96 -8.19
C ARG A 22 0.35 7.81 -6.97
N ALA A 23 -0.68 8.21 -6.23
CA ALA A 23 -0.52 9.03 -5.03
C ALA A 23 0.21 8.29 -3.92
N LEU A 24 -0.02 6.99 -3.79
CA LEU A 24 0.54 6.15 -2.72
C LEU A 24 1.89 5.52 -3.08
N LEU A 25 2.14 5.24 -4.35
CA LEU A 25 3.35 4.54 -4.80
C LEU A 25 4.67 5.09 -4.24
N PRO A 26 4.90 6.44 -4.16
CA PRO A 26 6.15 7.00 -3.63
C PRO A 26 6.38 6.73 -2.14
N VAL A 27 5.32 6.46 -1.39
CA VAL A 27 5.39 6.24 0.07
C VAL A 27 5.35 4.77 0.46
N LEU A 28 5.09 3.86 -0.47
CA LEU A 28 5.10 2.44 -0.19
C LEU A 28 6.52 1.95 0.15
N PRO A 29 6.64 0.93 1.03
CA PRO A 29 7.90 0.26 1.29
C PRO A 29 8.37 -0.52 0.04
N SER A 30 9.66 -0.83 -0.01
CA SER A 30 10.20 -1.75 -1.02
C SER A 30 9.79 -3.20 -0.70
N GLU A 31 9.88 -4.08 -1.70
CA GLU A 31 9.62 -5.51 -1.52
C GLU A 31 10.52 -6.16 -0.47
N ALA A 32 11.78 -5.69 -0.37
CA ALA A 32 12.71 -6.17 0.65
C ALA A 32 12.31 -5.77 2.08
N GLU A 33 11.63 -4.62 2.25
CA GLU A 33 11.15 -4.14 3.55
C GLU A 33 9.80 -4.75 3.92
N PHE A 34 8.95 -5.00 2.92
CA PHE A 34 7.59 -5.51 3.13
C PHE A 34 7.20 -6.46 1.98
N PRO A 35 7.54 -7.75 2.06
CA PRO A 35 7.39 -8.73 0.99
C PRO A 35 5.94 -9.22 0.83
N TYR A 36 5.00 -8.30 0.72
CA TYR A 36 3.58 -8.58 0.56
C TYR A 36 3.03 -7.92 -0.70
N ALA A 37 2.15 -8.61 -1.40
CA ALA A 37 1.30 -7.98 -2.39
C ALA A 37 0.26 -7.10 -1.68
N ILE A 38 0.16 -5.84 -2.07
CA ILE A 38 -0.75 -4.86 -1.49
C ILE A 38 -1.92 -4.65 -2.43
N ARG A 39 -3.14 -4.84 -1.92
CA ARG A 39 -4.37 -4.49 -2.60
C ARG A 39 -5.24 -3.65 -1.69
N THR A 40 -5.51 -2.40 -2.09
CA THR A 40 -6.51 -1.56 -1.43
C THR A 40 -7.82 -1.57 -2.21
N VAL A 41 -8.93 -1.63 -1.49
CA VAL A 41 -10.27 -1.53 -2.08
C VAL A 41 -10.99 -0.39 -1.40
N SER A 42 -11.48 0.56 -2.18
CA SER A 42 -12.28 1.68 -1.70
C SER A 42 -13.69 1.57 -2.25
N GLU A 43 -14.66 1.49 -1.37
CA GLU A 43 -16.09 1.46 -1.69
C GLU A 43 -16.74 2.75 -1.23
N THR A 44 -17.41 3.45 -2.15
CA THR A 44 -18.08 4.72 -1.87
C THR A 44 -19.58 4.48 -1.79
N PHE A 45 -20.14 4.58 -0.58
CA PHE A 45 -21.56 4.37 -0.34
C PHE A 45 -22.39 5.61 -0.62
N GLU A 46 -21.84 6.79 -0.33
CA GLU A 46 -22.49 8.09 -0.56
C GLU A 46 -21.43 9.16 -0.83
N SER A 47 -21.75 10.12 -1.69
CA SER A 47 -20.81 11.17 -2.08
C SER A 47 -21.52 12.41 -2.61
N ASN A 48 -20.93 13.57 -2.32
CA ASN A 48 -21.25 14.85 -2.96
C ASN A 48 -20.02 15.44 -3.68
N GLY A 49 -19.16 14.61 -4.23
CA GLY A 49 -17.93 14.99 -4.95
C GLY A 49 -16.67 14.42 -4.32
N SER A 50 -15.54 14.56 -4.99
CA SER A 50 -14.16 14.25 -4.54
C SER A 50 -13.92 12.83 -3.99
N THR A 51 -14.65 11.84 -4.49
CA THR A 51 -14.53 10.43 -4.02
C THR A 51 -13.13 9.85 -4.18
N SER A 52 -12.38 10.24 -5.22
CA SER A 52 -11.00 9.80 -5.42
C SER A 52 -10.07 10.29 -4.31
N GLN A 53 -10.27 11.52 -3.83
CA GLN A 53 -9.44 12.09 -2.77
C GLN A 53 -9.76 11.45 -1.41
N ALA A 54 -11.03 11.19 -1.14
CA ALA A 54 -11.45 10.40 0.02
C ALA A 54 -10.86 8.98 -0.02
N SER A 55 -10.82 8.34 -1.19
CA SER A 55 -10.21 7.02 -1.39
C SER A 55 -8.71 7.02 -1.08
N ILE A 56 -7.97 8.08 -1.46
CA ILE A 56 -6.54 8.23 -1.14
C ILE A 56 -6.33 8.31 0.37
N CYS A 57 -7.09 9.18 1.05
CA CYS A 57 -7.00 9.33 2.51
C CYS A 57 -7.35 8.02 3.25
N ALA A 58 -8.45 7.38 2.86
CA ALA A 58 -8.89 6.11 3.45
C ALA A 58 -7.90 4.98 3.19
N SER A 59 -7.35 4.86 1.98
CA SER A 59 -6.32 3.87 1.63
C SER A 59 -5.05 4.08 2.44
N THR A 60 -4.60 5.33 2.62
CA THR A 60 -3.47 5.67 3.49
C THR A 60 -3.69 5.15 4.91
N MET A 61 -4.80 5.50 5.53
CA MET A 61 -5.11 5.05 6.90
C MET A 61 -5.28 3.54 7.00
N SER A 62 -5.86 2.91 5.98
CA SER A 62 -6.03 1.46 5.89
C SER A 62 -4.68 0.74 5.82
N LEU A 63 -3.74 1.23 5.02
CA LEU A 63 -2.37 0.70 4.94
C LEU A 63 -1.66 0.82 6.29
N MET A 64 -1.76 1.98 6.94
CA MET A 64 -1.18 2.21 8.27
C MET A 64 -1.79 1.26 9.32
N ALA A 65 -3.11 1.08 9.29
CA ALA A 65 -3.82 0.18 10.20
C ALA A 65 -3.52 -1.30 9.93
N ALA A 66 -3.20 -1.67 8.69
CA ALA A 66 -2.78 -3.02 8.33
C ALA A 66 -1.32 -3.33 8.72
N GLY A 67 -0.56 -2.34 9.19
CA GLY A 67 0.85 -2.50 9.54
C GLY A 67 1.80 -2.43 8.35
N VAL A 68 1.36 -1.83 7.24
CA VAL A 68 2.26 -1.51 6.11
C VAL A 68 3.14 -0.33 6.50
N PRO A 69 4.48 -0.46 6.50
CA PRO A 69 5.38 0.60 6.93
C PRO A 69 5.55 1.67 5.84
N ILE A 70 4.44 2.39 5.53
CA ILE A 70 4.52 3.51 4.59
C ILE A 70 5.42 4.61 5.14
N LYS A 71 6.16 5.27 4.26
CA LYS A 71 7.15 6.29 4.64
C LYS A 71 6.51 7.52 5.27
N LYS A 72 5.35 7.94 4.75
CA LYS A 72 4.57 9.10 5.23
C LYS A 72 3.10 8.96 4.85
N PRO A 73 2.16 9.51 5.61
CA PRO A 73 0.76 9.56 5.24
C PRO A 73 0.56 10.48 4.02
N VAL A 74 -0.41 10.12 3.20
CA VAL A 74 -0.82 10.88 2.00
C VAL A 74 -2.27 11.29 2.16
N ALA A 75 -2.56 12.58 2.02
CA ALA A 75 -3.91 13.10 1.90
C ALA A 75 -4.16 13.62 0.48
N GLY A 76 -5.41 13.63 0.10
CA GLY A 76 -5.87 14.21 -1.17
C GLY A 76 -6.98 15.21 -0.95
N ILE A 77 -7.03 16.22 -1.81
CA ILE A 77 -8.09 17.23 -1.88
C ILE A 77 -8.32 17.65 -3.32
N SER A 78 -9.53 18.09 -3.64
CA SER A 78 -9.82 18.75 -4.92
C SER A 78 -9.97 20.25 -4.72
N CYS A 79 -9.72 21.01 -5.78
CA CYS A 79 -10.19 22.38 -5.89
C CYS A 79 -10.79 22.62 -7.26
N GLY A 80 -11.71 23.57 -7.33
CA GLY A 80 -12.40 23.99 -8.55
C GLY A 80 -12.05 25.42 -8.90
N LEU A 81 -12.50 25.82 -10.08
CA LEU A 81 -12.38 27.16 -10.60
C LEU A 81 -13.72 27.60 -11.19
N VAL A 82 -14.07 28.82 -10.90
CA VAL A 82 -15.15 29.54 -11.59
C VAL A 82 -14.52 30.82 -12.12
N THR A 83 -14.63 31.06 -13.43
CA THR A 83 -14.13 32.26 -14.11
C THR A 83 -15.26 33.21 -14.45
N GLY A 84 -14.99 34.50 -14.42
CA GLY A 84 -15.90 35.56 -14.87
C GLY A 84 -15.61 36.02 -16.28
N GLU A 85 -15.87 37.30 -16.57
CA GLU A 85 -15.74 37.87 -17.92
C GLU A 85 -14.29 38.22 -18.30
N THR A 86 -13.39 38.33 -17.32
CA THR A 86 -11.99 38.69 -17.54
C THR A 86 -11.05 37.67 -16.90
N ASP A 87 -9.79 37.62 -17.36
CA ASP A 87 -8.78 36.69 -16.83
C ASP A 87 -8.45 36.93 -15.35
N ASP A 88 -8.72 38.12 -14.82
CA ASP A 88 -8.50 38.46 -13.42
C ASP A 88 -9.75 38.25 -12.55
N ASP A 89 -10.89 37.95 -13.16
CA ASP A 89 -12.15 37.66 -12.48
C ASP A 89 -12.33 36.15 -12.34
N TYR A 90 -11.80 35.60 -11.26
CA TYR A 90 -11.89 34.18 -10.98
C TYR A 90 -11.99 33.87 -9.48
N LEU A 91 -12.57 32.73 -9.18
CA LEU A 91 -12.67 32.18 -7.83
C LEU A 91 -12.16 30.72 -7.80
N VAL A 92 -11.15 30.46 -6.98
CA VAL A 92 -10.69 29.11 -6.69
C VAL A 92 -11.46 28.56 -5.50
N LEU A 93 -12.14 27.43 -5.68
CA LEU A 93 -12.92 26.74 -4.66
C LEU A 93 -12.10 25.61 -4.06
N THR A 94 -12.10 25.48 -2.74
CA THR A 94 -11.43 24.37 -2.04
C THR A 94 -12.49 23.34 -1.64
N ASP A 95 -12.24 22.05 -1.95
CA ASP A 95 -13.15 20.92 -1.70
C ASP A 95 -14.50 21.06 -2.42
N ILE A 96 -14.50 20.80 -3.69
CA ILE A 96 -15.66 21.02 -4.57
C ILE A 96 -16.76 19.98 -4.40
N GLN A 97 -17.99 20.45 -4.43
CA GLN A 97 -19.19 19.62 -4.50
C GLN A 97 -19.46 19.14 -5.93
N GLY A 98 -20.37 18.15 -6.06
CA GLY A 98 -20.74 17.61 -7.36
C GLY A 98 -21.28 18.63 -8.36
N LEU A 99 -22.02 19.65 -7.90
CA LEU A 99 -22.48 20.76 -8.76
C LEU A 99 -21.34 21.67 -9.20
N GLU A 100 -20.40 21.94 -8.34
CA GLU A 100 -19.21 22.76 -8.61
C GLU A 100 -18.25 22.02 -9.55
N ASP A 101 -18.12 20.68 -9.45
CA ASP A 101 -17.43 19.84 -10.43
C ASP A 101 -18.12 19.89 -11.81
N PHE A 102 -19.45 19.87 -11.83
CA PHE A 102 -20.21 19.85 -13.09
C PHE A 102 -20.20 21.20 -13.82
N PHE A 103 -20.42 22.28 -13.13
CA PHE A 103 -20.54 23.63 -13.70
C PHE A 103 -19.25 24.45 -13.68
N GLY A 104 -18.27 24.08 -12.85
CA GLY A 104 -16.99 24.78 -12.76
C GLY A 104 -16.10 24.58 -13.97
N ASP A 105 -15.11 25.43 -14.10
CA ASP A 105 -14.19 25.52 -15.25
C ASP A 105 -12.96 24.63 -15.11
N MET A 106 -12.67 24.17 -13.89
CA MET A 106 -11.57 23.28 -13.56
C MET A 106 -11.95 22.33 -12.41
N ASP A 107 -11.53 21.07 -12.51
CA ASP A 107 -11.40 20.11 -11.42
C ASP A 107 -9.91 19.78 -11.23
N PHE A 108 -9.32 20.26 -10.14
CA PHE A 108 -7.91 20.12 -9.86
C PHE A 108 -7.71 19.29 -8.58
N LYS A 109 -7.20 18.09 -8.74
CA LYS A 109 -7.00 17.13 -7.66
C LYS A 109 -5.53 17.00 -7.33
N VAL A 110 -5.20 17.17 -6.06
CA VAL A 110 -3.82 17.10 -5.57
C VAL A 110 -3.75 16.16 -4.37
N ALA A 111 -2.85 15.20 -4.45
CA ALA A 111 -2.49 14.34 -3.34
C ALA A 111 -1.03 14.55 -2.94
N GLY A 112 -0.72 14.36 -1.67
CA GLY A 112 0.64 14.49 -1.19
C GLY A 112 0.77 14.31 0.32
N THR A 113 2.02 14.32 0.75
CA THR A 113 2.45 14.30 2.16
C THR A 113 2.67 15.73 2.67
N HIS A 114 3.12 15.88 3.91
CA HIS A 114 3.60 17.17 4.43
C HIS A 114 4.77 17.73 3.63
N ASP A 115 5.63 16.88 3.05
CA ASP A 115 6.84 17.34 2.33
C ASP A 115 6.56 17.78 0.91
N GLY A 116 5.51 17.25 0.27
CA GLY A 116 5.25 17.57 -1.13
C GLY A 116 4.12 16.77 -1.76
N ILE A 117 3.94 17.05 -3.04
CA ILE A 117 2.90 16.47 -3.89
C ILE A 117 3.36 15.11 -4.41
N THR A 118 2.50 14.10 -4.33
CA THR A 118 2.76 12.76 -4.87
C THR A 118 1.96 12.49 -6.15
N ALA A 119 0.79 13.11 -6.32
CA ALA A 119 0.01 13.00 -7.56
C ALA A 119 -0.84 14.25 -7.81
N ILE A 120 -1.02 14.55 -9.08
CA ILE A 120 -1.94 15.58 -9.58
C ILE A 120 -2.80 14.98 -10.68
N GLN A 121 -4.06 15.34 -10.69
CA GLN A 121 -4.97 15.19 -11.83
C GLN A 121 -5.68 16.52 -12.04
N MET A 122 -5.71 16.98 -13.28
CA MET A 122 -6.39 18.20 -13.65
C MET A 122 -7.30 17.93 -14.85
N ASP A 123 -8.53 18.40 -14.76
CA ASP A 123 -9.49 18.48 -15.85
C ASP A 123 -9.93 19.93 -16.00
N ILE A 124 -9.77 20.48 -17.21
CA ILE A 124 -10.12 21.87 -17.53
C ILE A 124 -11.13 21.91 -18.66
N LYS A 125 -12.12 22.77 -18.53
CA LYS A 125 -13.19 22.97 -19.51
C LYS A 125 -13.06 24.27 -20.30
N ILE A 126 -12.02 25.05 -20.00
CA ILE A 126 -11.64 26.29 -20.64
C ILE A 126 -10.33 26.17 -21.41
N HIS A 127 -9.97 27.15 -22.21
CA HIS A 127 -8.82 27.09 -23.14
C HIS A 127 -7.43 27.13 -22.47
N GLY A 128 -7.35 27.23 -21.18
CA GLY A 128 -6.10 27.25 -20.43
C GLY A 128 -6.25 27.93 -19.07
N LEU A 129 -5.21 27.84 -18.26
CA LEU A 129 -5.15 28.47 -16.95
C LEU A 129 -4.02 29.49 -16.93
N THR A 130 -4.26 30.61 -16.29
CA THR A 130 -3.17 31.58 -16.02
C THR A 130 -2.29 31.09 -14.88
N ARG A 131 -1.05 31.56 -14.86
CA ARG A 131 -0.10 31.19 -13.78
C ARG A 131 -0.60 31.54 -12.38
N PRO A 132 -1.21 32.71 -12.12
CA PRO A 132 -1.81 33.02 -10.82
C PRO A 132 -2.87 32.01 -10.36
N ILE A 133 -3.74 31.55 -11.25
CA ILE A 133 -4.77 30.55 -10.93
C ILE A 133 -4.11 29.23 -10.46
N VAL A 134 -3.10 28.75 -11.19
CA VAL A 134 -2.38 27.53 -10.83
C VAL A 134 -1.65 27.65 -9.50
N GLU A 135 -0.97 28.78 -9.27
CA GLU A 135 -0.27 29.06 -8.01
C GLU A 135 -1.26 29.10 -6.82
N GLU A 136 -2.42 29.72 -6.99
CA GLU A 136 -3.46 29.76 -5.96
C GLU A 136 -4.05 28.38 -5.71
N ALA A 137 -4.34 27.60 -6.74
CA ALA A 137 -4.85 26.24 -6.61
C ALA A 137 -3.86 25.34 -5.85
N ILE A 138 -2.57 25.42 -6.16
CA ILE A 138 -1.53 24.66 -5.44
C ILE A 138 -1.44 25.12 -3.98
N ARG A 139 -1.49 26.40 -3.71
CA ARG A 139 -1.46 26.93 -2.35
C ARG A 139 -2.65 26.46 -1.53
N ARG A 140 -3.87 26.62 -2.04
CA ARG A 140 -5.11 26.22 -1.35
C ARG A 140 -5.15 24.70 -1.10
N THR A 141 -4.79 23.91 -2.10
CA THR A 141 -4.73 22.44 -1.93
C THR A 141 -3.63 22.01 -0.95
N LYS A 142 -2.52 22.76 -0.83
CA LYS A 142 -1.52 22.52 0.21
C LYS A 142 -2.11 22.74 1.60
N GLU A 143 -2.73 23.90 1.83
CA GLU A 143 -3.34 24.25 3.12
C GLU A 143 -4.40 23.23 3.54
N ALA A 144 -5.25 22.83 2.60
CA ALA A 144 -6.30 21.84 2.86
C ALA A 144 -5.72 20.43 3.16
N ARG A 145 -4.69 19.99 2.44
CA ARG A 145 -4.02 18.72 2.72
C ARG A 145 -3.34 18.72 4.08
N GLU A 146 -2.64 19.81 4.44
CA GLU A 146 -2.04 19.95 5.77
C GLU A 146 -3.11 19.83 6.87
N TYR A 147 -4.24 20.48 6.70
CA TYR A 147 -5.37 20.36 7.63
C TYR A 147 -5.87 18.91 7.73
N ILE A 148 -6.09 18.23 6.60
CA ILE A 148 -6.57 16.84 6.59
C ILE A 148 -5.57 15.91 7.25
N LEU A 149 -4.28 16.04 6.94
CA LEU A 149 -3.22 15.24 7.56
C LEU A 149 -3.21 15.44 9.08
N THR A 150 -3.08 16.68 9.54
CA THR A 150 -2.87 17.01 10.96
C THR A 150 -4.15 16.87 11.80
N GLU A 151 -5.27 17.43 11.30
CA GLU A 151 -6.48 17.58 12.11
C GLU A 151 -7.44 16.38 12.00
N VAL A 152 -7.31 15.56 10.95
CA VAL A 152 -8.21 14.44 10.71
C VAL A 152 -7.47 13.10 10.76
N MET A 153 -6.49 12.89 9.88
CA MET A 153 -5.87 11.57 9.69
C MET A 153 -4.95 11.19 10.85
N GLU A 154 -4.04 12.07 11.25
CA GLU A 154 -3.07 11.80 12.32
C GLU A 154 -3.73 11.71 13.70
N LYS A 155 -4.87 12.38 13.90
CA LYS A 155 -5.68 12.19 15.12
C LYS A 155 -6.37 10.82 15.17
N CYS A 156 -6.62 10.22 14.01
CA CYS A 156 -7.19 8.87 13.92
C CYS A 156 -6.09 7.80 14.03
N ILE A 157 -5.02 7.96 13.26
CA ILE A 157 -3.86 7.07 13.27
C ILE A 157 -2.58 7.87 12.96
N ALA A 158 -1.75 8.09 13.97
CA ALA A 158 -0.56 8.95 13.87
C ALA A 158 0.63 8.27 13.16
N ALA A 159 0.71 6.95 13.22
CA ALA A 159 1.79 6.17 12.60
C ALA A 159 1.30 4.79 12.17
N PRO A 160 1.96 4.15 11.21
CA PRO A 160 1.68 2.77 10.88
C PRO A 160 1.81 1.85 12.10
N ARG A 161 0.96 0.84 12.21
CA ARG A 161 1.13 -0.21 13.21
C ARG A 161 2.46 -0.91 12.99
N THR A 162 3.09 -1.34 14.07
CA THR A 162 4.44 -1.94 14.07
C THR A 162 4.48 -3.35 13.47
N ALA A 163 3.34 -4.00 13.31
CA ALA A 163 3.23 -5.33 12.73
C ALA A 163 1.88 -5.50 12.02
N VAL A 164 1.82 -6.46 11.11
CA VAL A 164 0.57 -6.91 10.51
C VAL A 164 -0.35 -7.53 11.58
N GLY A 165 -1.65 -7.55 11.31
CA GLY A 165 -2.65 -8.05 12.26
C GLY A 165 -2.36 -9.49 12.72
N GLU A 166 -2.88 -9.85 13.90
CA GLU A 166 -2.65 -11.15 14.53
C GLU A 166 -3.02 -12.32 13.61
N TYR A 167 -4.14 -12.21 12.91
CA TYR A 167 -4.65 -13.25 12.00
C TYR A 167 -4.15 -13.09 10.55
N ALA A 168 -3.37 -12.05 10.26
CA ALA A 168 -2.80 -11.88 8.93
C ALA A 168 -1.67 -12.90 8.70
N PRO A 169 -1.54 -13.45 7.48
CA PRO A 169 -0.37 -14.24 7.12
C PRO A 169 0.89 -13.41 7.34
N LYS A 170 1.88 -13.99 8.01
CA LYS A 170 3.20 -13.39 8.23
C LYS A 170 4.17 -14.00 7.24
N ILE A 171 5.12 -13.20 6.75
CA ILE A 171 6.20 -13.65 5.87
C ILE A 171 7.52 -13.33 6.56
N ILE A 172 8.36 -14.35 6.73
CA ILE A 172 9.73 -14.20 7.20
C ILE A 172 10.65 -14.63 6.07
N GLN A 173 11.56 -13.74 5.69
CA GLN A 173 12.58 -14.05 4.69
C GLN A 173 13.92 -14.34 5.36
N ILE A 174 14.57 -15.41 4.91
CA ILE A 174 15.94 -15.76 5.26
C ILE A 174 16.74 -15.99 3.99
N GLN A 175 18.04 -15.75 4.07
CA GLN A 175 18.97 -16.03 2.98
C GLN A 175 19.77 -17.31 3.28
N ILE A 176 19.81 -18.22 2.33
CA ILE A 176 20.65 -19.43 2.37
C ILE A 176 21.65 -19.40 1.23
N ASP A 177 22.69 -20.23 1.34
CA ASP A 177 23.61 -20.45 0.23
C ASP A 177 22.85 -21.11 -0.94
N PRO A 178 22.90 -20.54 -2.16
CA PRO A 178 22.27 -21.14 -3.33
C PRO A 178 22.69 -22.59 -3.59
N GLN A 179 23.90 -22.98 -3.21
CA GLN A 179 24.38 -24.36 -3.35
C GLN A 179 23.62 -25.34 -2.42
N LYS A 180 23.02 -24.85 -1.34
CA LYS A 180 22.23 -25.64 -0.37
C LYS A 180 20.75 -25.74 -0.72
N ILE A 181 20.27 -25.05 -1.76
CA ILE A 181 18.86 -25.12 -2.19
C ILE A 181 18.47 -26.58 -2.45
N GLY A 182 19.33 -27.34 -3.12
CA GLY A 182 19.09 -28.75 -3.40
C GLY A 182 18.89 -29.62 -2.16
N ASP A 183 19.59 -29.32 -1.07
CA ASP A 183 19.47 -30.04 0.22
C ASP A 183 18.14 -29.70 0.92
N VAL A 184 17.72 -28.43 0.88
CA VAL A 184 16.45 -27.98 1.45
C VAL A 184 15.26 -28.54 0.66
N VAL A 185 15.33 -28.55 -0.66
CA VAL A 185 14.27 -29.12 -1.51
C VAL A 185 14.26 -30.65 -1.36
N GLY A 186 15.41 -31.28 -1.37
CA GLY A 186 15.58 -32.74 -1.29
C GLY A 186 15.15 -33.45 -2.57
N GLN A 187 15.37 -34.78 -2.60
CA GLN A 187 15.00 -35.59 -3.77
C GLN A 187 13.49 -35.49 -4.05
N ARG A 188 13.13 -34.98 -5.23
CA ARG A 188 11.73 -34.78 -5.67
C ARG A 188 10.89 -33.96 -4.68
N GLY A 189 11.49 -33.01 -3.98
CA GLY A 189 10.81 -32.14 -3.02
C GLY A 189 10.51 -32.82 -1.66
N LYS A 190 11.08 -33.98 -1.36
CA LYS A 190 10.73 -34.74 -0.14
C LYS A 190 11.05 -33.95 1.15
N THR A 191 12.21 -33.29 1.20
CA THR A 191 12.65 -32.58 2.41
C THR A 191 11.75 -31.37 2.68
N ILE A 192 11.54 -30.50 1.66
CA ILE A 192 10.70 -29.31 1.81
C ILE A 192 9.23 -29.67 2.14
N ASN A 193 8.69 -30.72 1.50
CA ASN A 193 7.34 -31.20 1.79
C ASN A 193 7.21 -31.72 3.23
N THR A 194 8.23 -32.40 3.76
CA THR A 194 8.24 -32.83 5.16
C THR A 194 8.24 -31.64 6.14
N ILE A 195 8.96 -30.56 5.81
CA ILE A 195 8.92 -29.34 6.63
C ILE A 195 7.53 -28.73 6.59
N ILE A 196 6.94 -28.59 5.39
CA ILE A 196 5.59 -28.03 5.19
C ILE A 196 4.53 -28.85 5.95
N GLU A 197 4.56 -30.19 5.84
CA GLU A 197 3.64 -31.09 6.52
C GLU A 197 3.72 -31.01 8.05
N ARG A 198 4.94 -30.84 8.59
CA ARG A 198 5.15 -30.75 10.04
C ARG A 198 4.81 -29.41 10.65
N THR A 199 4.87 -28.33 9.87
CA THR A 199 4.71 -26.96 10.37
C THR A 199 3.46 -26.25 9.85
N GLY A 200 2.86 -26.74 8.77
CA GLY A 200 1.70 -26.12 8.13
C GLY A 200 1.98 -24.80 7.43
N VAL A 201 3.28 -24.40 7.28
CA VAL A 201 3.66 -23.17 6.61
C VAL A 201 3.77 -23.38 5.09
N LYS A 202 3.78 -22.25 4.34
CA LYS A 202 4.19 -22.25 2.92
C LYS A 202 5.63 -21.79 2.84
N ILE A 203 6.40 -22.42 1.94
CA ILE A 203 7.81 -22.10 1.73
C ILE A 203 8.03 -21.91 0.24
N ASP A 204 8.58 -20.76 -0.14
CA ASP A 204 9.05 -20.45 -1.48
C ASP A 204 10.55 -20.17 -1.44
N ILE A 205 11.28 -20.66 -2.44
CA ILE A 205 12.74 -20.50 -2.56
C ILE A 205 13.04 -19.99 -3.95
N THR A 206 13.79 -18.89 -4.03
CA THR A 206 14.28 -18.32 -5.28
C THR A 206 15.68 -18.84 -5.62
N ASP A 207 16.09 -18.76 -6.88
CA ASP A 207 17.37 -19.31 -7.38
C ASP A 207 18.60 -18.64 -6.75
N ASP A 208 18.45 -17.43 -6.19
CA ASP A 208 19.49 -16.69 -5.46
C ASP A 208 19.59 -17.07 -3.97
N GLY A 209 18.76 -18.01 -3.52
CA GLY A 209 18.77 -18.52 -2.16
C GLY A 209 17.91 -17.72 -1.16
N ALA A 210 17.06 -16.80 -1.61
CA ALA A 210 16.07 -16.19 -0.73
C ALA A 210 14.94 -17.19 -0.44
N VAL A 211 14.70 -17.46 0.83
CA VAL A 211 13.66 -18.36 1.32
C VAL A 211 12.59 -17.57 2.05
N SER A 212 11.37 -17.60 1.54
CA SER A 212 10.19 -16.98 2.14
C SER A 212 9.34 -18.03 2.86
N VAL A 213 9.21 -17.90 4.17
CA VAL A 213 8.37 -18.75 5.01
C VAL A 213 7.11 -17.97 5.38
N CYS A 214 5.93 -18.45 4.95
CA CYS A 214 4.65 -17.80 5.14
C CYS A 214 3.70 -18.65 5.99
N GLY A 215 3.11 -18.04 7.02
CA GLY A 215 2.16 -18.69 7.91
C GLY A 215 1.47 -17.71 8.85
N THR A 216 0.48 -18.21 9.60
CA THR A 216 -0.22 -17.44 10.64
C THR A 216 0.34 -17.71 12.04
N ASP A 217 0.91 -18.89 12.24
CA ASP A 217 1.48 -19.34 13.51
C ASP A 217 2.99 -19.04 13.56
N ALA A 218 3.37 -18.11 14.43
CA ALA A 218 4.76 -17.67 14.55
C ALA A 218 5.69 -18.79 15.10
N GLU A 219 5.17 -19.69 15.95
CA GLU A 219 5.96 -20.80 16.50
C GLU A 219 6.27 -21.82 15.40
N MET A 220 5.28 -22.17 14.59
CA MET A 220 5.46 -23.09 13.47
C MET A 220 6.36 -22.49 12.37
N MET A 221 6.28 -21.20 12.13
CA MET A 221 7.18 -20.50 11.20
C MET A 221 8.64 -20.56 11.70
N ASN A 222 8.88 -20.25 12.97
CA ASN A 222 10.20 -20.34 13.56
C ASN A 222 10.76 -21.78 13.51
N LYS A 223 9.92 -22.77 13.78
CA LYS A 223 10.31 -24.18 13.67
C LYS A 223 10.70 -24.55 12.23
N ALA A 224 9.97 -24.08 11.23
CA ALA A 224 10.34 -24.29 9.83
C ALA A 224 11.69 -23.66 9.50
N ILE A 225 11.91 -22.43 9.96
CA ILE A 225 13.19 -21.72 9.77
C ILE A 225 14.33 -22.46 10.45
N GLU A 226 14.15 -22.97 11.66
CA GLU A 226 15.15 -23.77 12.34
C GLU A 226 15.49 -25.05 11.58
N MET A 227 14.49 -25.76 11.06
CA MET A 227 14.72 -26.94 10.24
C MET A 227 15.51 -26.62 8.97
N ILE A 228 15.21 -25.51 8.30
CA ILE A 228 15.95 -25.05 7.11
C ILE A 228 17.40 -24.69 7.50
N LYS A 229 17.60 -23.94 8.58
CA LYS A 229 18.93 -23.56 9.08
C LYS A 229 19.78 -24.77 9.42
N ILE A 230 19.21 -25.81 10.05
CA ILE A 230 19.94 -27.05 10.36
C ILE A 230 20.44 -27.74 9.08
N ILE A 231 19.61 -27.77 8.02
CA ILE A 231 19.97 -28.39 6.73
C ILE A 231 21.06 -27.59 6.01
N THR A 232 21.04 -26.26 6.15
CA THR A 232 21.96 -25.36 5.40
C THR A 232 23.23 -25.00 6.18
N THR A 233 23.33 -25.36 7.48
CA THR A 233 24.50 -25.06 8.30
C THR A 233 25.63 -26.06 8.02
N ASP A 234 26.82 -25.56 7.73
CA ASP A 234 28.04 -26.36 7.73
C ASP A 234 28.55 -26.47 9.15
N PHE A 235 28.54 -27.69 9.69
CA PHE A 235 28.98 -27.95 11.09
C PHE A 235 30.50 -28.01 11.18
N ALA A 236 31.06 -27.25 12.09
CA ALA A 236 32.50 -27.29 12.38
C ALA A 236 32.80 -28.13 13.63
N GLU A 237 33.99 -28.72 13.69
CA GLU A 237 34.46 -29.46 14.86
C GLU A 237 34.45 -28.58 16.14
N GLY A 238 33.86 -29.10 17.22
CA GLY A 238 33.76 -28.39 18.51
C GLY A 238 32.48 -27.59 18.72
N GLN A 239 31.61 -27.53 17.73
CA GLN A 239 30.27 -26.92 17.90
C GLN A 239 29.33 -27.90 18.61
N ILE A 240 28.56 -27.37 19.58
CA ILE A 240 27.56 -28.16 20.32
C ILE A 240 26.20 -27.77 19.84
N PHE A 241 25.43 -28.74 19.39
CA PHE A 241 24.03 -28.55 18.93
C PHE A 241 23.09 -29.38 19.80
N THR A 242 21.94 -28.79 20.15
CA THR A 242 20.85 -29.55 20.77
C THR A 242 19.92 -30.02 19.67
N CYS A 243 19.84 -31.32 19.43
CA CYS A 243 18.91 -31.91 18.47
C CYS A 243 18.02 -32.97 19.11
N LEU A 244 16.82 -33.15 18.61
CA LEU A 244 15.94 -34.27 18.94
C LEU A 244 16.33 -35.45 18.04
N LEU A 245 16.91 -36.48 18.62
CA LEU A 245 17.16 -37.76 17.96
C LEU A 245 15.82 -38.52 17.90
N TYR A 246 15.30 -38.72 16.72
CA TYR A 246 14.22 -39.68 16.49
C TYR A 246 14.90 -41.05 16.25
N THR A 247 14.88 -41.90 17.23
CA THR A 247 15.17 -43.33 17.02
C THR A 247 13.98 -43.93 16.32
N SER A 248 14.18 -44.44 15.10
CA SER A 248 13.20 -45.34 14.47
C SER A 248 13.27 -46.67 15.20
N ASP A 249 12.17 -47.08 15.88
CA ASP A 249 11.92 -48.46 16.22
C ASP A 249 11.67 -49.29 14.98
#